data_f8052f790128e9eebcc0d7bdd6532412
#
_entry.id   f8052f790128e9eebcc0d7bdd6532412
#
_cell.length_a   1.000
_cell.length_b   1.000
_cell.length_c   1.000
_cell.angle_alpha   90.00
_cell.angle_beta   90.00
_cell.angle_gamma   90.00
#
_symmetry.space_group_name_H-M   'P 1'
#
loop_
_entity.id
_entity.type
_entity.pdbx_description
1 polymer ?
#
loop_
_entity_poly.entity_id
_entity_poly.type
_entity_poly.pdbx_seq_one_letter_code
_entity_poly.pdbx_strand_id
1 'polypeptide(L)'
;MDIFMEKNNKKSVFLICFLLLMTELFGDNFRVAKLKSIEIPKDYSPVTVNVGLNEGLFLKIPKDKTFIQGFEFEIKIPKIVATYRDSVIYTFYSDVSPEPKENLIDYSGKKLMVDTIPPRLSINLQTFFENNTKTQKSPYSTLLPFTLSENQENLAIRFQMAMKGVPESFFSSEFSITIKPILKDEGLLSINLIYPETEKETETDISVAKGNISLFIDDNVISDYSKPILLKTGTHHISVVSEDYRNEVRTIIINQASNSVLDIELKSISPELTIVAPANTKVFLDDVELVTFSDKISISPGEHTVKFVIGDYELTKTVFIQNGKSYEVSLLVDINVLESSN
;
A
#
# COMPACT_ATOMS: atom_id res chain seq x y z
N MET A 1 30.40 -49.03 -37.78
CA MET A 1 29.46 -48.26 -38.59
C MET A 1 28.26 -47.76 -37.76
N ASP A 2 28.15 -48.18 -36.51
CA ASP A 2 26.96 -47.86 -35.65
C ASP A 2 27.07 -46.58 -34.78
N ILE A 3 28.27 -46.06 -34.55
CA ILE A 3 28.47 -44.87 -33.70
C ILE A 3 28.11 -43.55 -34.42
N PHE A 4 28.12 -43.55 -35.75
CA PHE A 4 27.79 -42.34 -36.54
C PHE A 4 26.29 -42.13 -36.74
N MET A 5 25.47 -43.16 -36.65
CA MET A 5 23.99 -43.05 -36.78
C MET A 5 23.33 -42.51 -35.52
N GLU A 6 23.86 -42.86 -34.33
CA GLU A 6 23.26 -42.44 -33.05
C GLU A 6 23.47 -40.95 -32.78
N LYS A 7 24.57 -40.36 -33.26
CA LYS A 7 24.90 -38.94 -33.09
C LYS A 7 24.04 -38.00 -33.96
N ASN A 8 23.58 -38.47 -35.12
CA ASN A 8 22.72 -37.73 -36.03
C ASN A 8 21.23 -37.73 -35.52
N ASN A 9 20.77 -38.83 -34.97
CA ASN A 9 19.42 -38.90 -34.42
C ASN A 9 19.23 -37.97 -33.16
N LYS A 10 20.22 -37.85 -32.29
CA LYS A 10 20.16 -36.95 -31.14
C LYS A 10 20.15 -35.46 -31.55
N LYS A 11 20.88 -35.10 -32.62
CA LYS A 11 20.86 -33.75 -33.20
C LYS A 11 19.53 -33.42 -33.88
N SER A 12 18.95 -34.39 -34.58
CA SER A 12 17.65 -34.24 -35.26
C SER A 12 16.51 -34.11 -34.26
N VAL A 13 16.49 -34.89 -33.18
CA VAL A 13 15.51 -34.81 -32.08
C VAL A 13 15.64 -33.48 -31.31
N PHE A 14 16.86 -33.00 -31.07
CA PHE A 14 17.09 -31.72 -30.42
C PHE A 14 16.66 -30.54 -31.32
N LEU A 15 16.86 -30.61 -32.60
CA LEU A 15 16.41 -29.60 -33.57
C LEU A 15 14.87 -29.59 -33.69
N ILE A 16 14.23 -30.74 -33.69
CA ILE A 16 12.75 -30.85 -33.70
C ILE A 16 12.14 -30.34 -32.38
N CYS A 17 12.72 -30.66 -31.22
CA CYS A 17 12.29 -30.12 -29.93
C CYS A 17 12.51 -28.60 -29.85
N PHE A 18 13.61 -28.08 -30.41
CA PHE A 18 13.86 -26.63 -30.45
C PHE A 18 12.90 -25.92 -31.42
N LEU A 19 12.55 -26.53 -32.55
CA LEU A 19 11.53 -26.00 -33.49
C LEU A 19 10.10 -26.05 -32.86
N LEU A 20 9.76 -27.08 -32.08
CA LEU A 20 8.50 -27.16 -31.33
C LEU A 20 8.42 -26.14 -30.19
N LEU A 21 9.54 -25.84 -29.53
CA LEU A 21 9.61 -24.78 -28.52
C LEU A 21 9.52 -23.36 -29.12
N MET A 22 9.89 -23.18 -30.38
CA MET A 22 9.77 -21.89 -31.08
C MET A 22 8.34 -21.57 -31.53
N THR A 23 7.44 -22.55 -31.64
CA THR A 23 6.06 -22.30 -32.06
C THR A 23 5.19 -21.64 -31.01
N GLU A 24 5.60 -21.64 -29.75
CA GLU A 24 4.88 -20.94 -28.66
C GLU A 24 5.23 -19.45 -28.56
N LEU A 25 6.24 -18.95 -29.29
CA LEU A 25 6.71 -17.57 -29.25
C LEU A 25 6.02 -16.62 -30.24
N PHE A 26 5.20 -17.12 -31.14
CA PHE A 26 4.47 -16.28 -32.10
C PHE A 26 3.02 -16.12 -31.63
N GLY A 27 2.67 -14.90 -31.19
CA GLY A 27 1.29 -14.54 -30.94
C GLY A 27 0.41 -14.72 -32.17
N ASP A 28 -0.86 -15.01 -32.02
CA ASP A 28 -1.83 -15.07 -33.11
C ASP A 28 -2.02 -13.67 -33.71
N ASN A 29 -1.87 -13.56 -35.04
CA ASN A 29 -2.23 -12.34 -35.74
C ASN A 29 -3.74 -12.23 -35.86
N PHE A 30 -4.28 -11.06 -35.59
CA PHE A 30 -5.69 -10.80 -35.76
C PHE A 30 -5.95 -9.38 -36.29
N ARG A 31 -7.08 -9.24 -36.98
CA ARG A 31 -7.49 -7.97 -37.57
C ARG A 31 -8.82 -7.51 -36.95
N VAL A 32 -8.88 -6.23 -36.60
CA VAL A 32 -10.09 -5.56 -36.08
C VAL A 32 -10.30 -4.25 -36.81
N ALA A 33 -11.55 -3.84 -37.02
CA ALA A 33 -11.85 -2.56 -37.63
C ALA A 33 -11.40 -1.38 -36.75
N LYS A 34 -11.54 -1.53 -35.42
CA LYS A 34 -11.09 -0.56 -34.42
C LYS A 34 -10.85 -1.27 -33.11
N LEU A 35 -9.73 -0.98 -32.47
CA LEU A 35 -9.40 -1.45 -31.13
C LEU A 35 -9.45 -0.24 -30.17
N LYS A 36 -10.51 -0.18 -29.33
CA LYS A 36 -10.76 0.94 -28.41
C LYS A 36 -9.94 0.73 -27.14
N SER A 37 -9.01 1.64 -26.86
CA SER A 37 -8.16 1.57 -25.66
C SER A 37 -8.83 2.22 -24.47
N ILE A 38 -8.74 1.56 -23.32
CA ILE A 38 -9.18 2.07 -22.02
C ILE A 38 -8.13 1.80 -20.94
N GLU A 39 -8.14 2.64 -19.92
CA GLU A 39 -7.34 2.49 -18.70
C GLU A 39 -8.27 2.51 -17.48
N ILE A 40 -7.88 1.82 -16.42
CA ILE A 40 -8.60 1.88 -15.16
C ILE A 40 -8.22 3.18 -14.44
N PRO A 41 -9.19 3.98 -13.99
CA PRO A 41 -8.95 5.19 -13.23
C PRO A 41 -8.24 4.91 -11.89
N LYS A 42 -7.55 5.91 -11.34
CA LYS A 42 -6.83 5.78 -10.07
C LYS A 42 -7.73 5.51 -8.85
N ASP A 43 -8.99 5.89 -8.94
CA ASP A 43 -10.02 5.63 -7.92
C ASP A 43 -10.69 4.26 -8.08
N TYR A 44 -10.20 3.45 -9.03
CA TYR A 44 -10.73 2.12 -9.36
C TYR A 44 -12.21 2.12 -9.79
N SER A 45 -12.76 3.26 -10.21
CA SER A 45 -14.13 3.34 -10.69
C SER A 45 -14.32 2.50 -11.96
N PRO A 46 -15.53 1.90 -12.17
CA PRO A 46 -15.84 1.14 -13.37
C PRO A 46 -15.80 2.00 -14.63
N VAL A 47 -15.27 1.44 -15.72
CA VAL A 47 -15.23 2.09 -17.03
C VAL A 47 -16.15 1.36 -18.00
N THR A 48 -17.01 2.12 -18.69
CA THR A 48 -17.94 1.58 -19.70
C THR A 48 -17.54 2.07 -21.09
N VAL A 49 -17.52 1.15 -22.06
CA VAL A 49 -17.24 1.43 -23.47
C VAL A 49 -18.16 0.64 -24.39
N ASN A 50 -18.60 1.23 -25.49
CA ASN A 50 -19.35 0.54 -26.52
C ASN A 50 -18.39 0.02 -27.60
N VAL A 51 -18.56 -1.25 -27.99
CA VAL A 51 -17.73 -1.96 -28.95
C VAL A 51 -18.64 -2.60 -30.00
N GLY A 52 -18.39 -2.28 -31.26
CA GLY A 52 -19.17 -2.82 -32.39
C GLY A 52 -18.70 -4.22 -32.82
N LEU A 53 -19.43 -4.79 -33.78
CA LEU A 53 -19.00 -6.00 -34.46
C LEU A 53 -17.71 -5.75 -35.26
N ASN A 54 -16.80 -6.74 -35.24
CA ASN A 54 -15.47 -6.65 -35.83
C ASN A 54 -14.58 -5.56 -35.21
N GLU A 55 -15.01 -5.01 -34.08
CA GLU A 55 -14.20 -4.16 -33.23
C GLU A 55 -13.69 -4.94 -32.01
N GLY A 56 -12.87 -4.27 -31.19
CA GLY A 56 -12.35 -4.81 -29.94
C GLY A 56 -12.12 -3.74 -28.89
N LEU A 57 -11.92 -4.21 -27.70
CA LEU A 57 -11.53 -3.45 -26.54
C LEU A 57 -10.10 -3.81 -26.16
N PHE A 58 -9.27 -2.84 -25.85
CA PHE A 58 -7.94 -3.00 -25.29
C PHE A 58 -7.91 -2.39 -23.91
N LEU A 59 -7.81 -3.23 -22.89
CA LEU A 59 -7.61 -2.82 -21.51
C LEU A 59 -6.13 -2.71 -21.21
N LYS A 60 -5.66 -1.51 -20.89
CA LYS A 60 -4.33 -1.30 -20.35
C LYS A 60 -4.37 -1.57 -18.86
N ILE A 61 -3.64 -2.58 -18.41
CA ILE A 61 -3.60 -2.99 -17.02
C ILE A 61 -2.67 -2.02 -16.26
N PRO A 62 -3.08 -1.46 -15.11
CA PRO A 62 -2.24 -0.58 -14.34
C PRO A 62 -0.94 -1.26 -13.89
N LYS A 63 0.17 -0.51 -13.89
CA LYS A 63 1.45 -1.01 -13.36
C LYS A 63 1.38 -1.29 -11.86
N ASP A 64 0.74 -0.37 -11.12
CA ASP A 64 0.43 -0.60 -9.70
C ASP A 64 -0.83 -1.45 -9.58
N LYS A 65 -0.68 -2.64 -9.06
CA LYS A 65 -1.72 -3.64 -8.84
C LYS A 65 -1.90 -3.97 -7.36
N THR A 66 -1.35 -3.12 -6.47
CA THR A 66 -1.34 -3.38 -5.02
C THR A 66 -2.70 -3.83 -4.50
N PHE A 67 -3.76 -3.16 -4.93
CA PHE A 67 -5.13 -3.45 -4.50
C PHE A 67 -5.96 -4.27 -5.49
N ILE A 68 -5.48 -4.50 -6.72
CA ILE A 68 -6.25 -5.21 -7.75
C ILE A 68 -5.95 -6.70 -7.69
N GLN A 69 -6.97 -7.53 -7.55
CA GLN A 69 -6.84 -8.99 -7.63
C GLN A 69 -7.35 -9.58 -8.96
N GLY A 70 -8.07 -8.79 -9.76
CA GLY A 70 -8.62 -9.24 -11.05
C GLY A 70 -9.54 -8.21 -11.68
N PHE A 71 -10.27 -8.65 -12.71
CA PHE A 71 -11.22 -7.82 -13.44
C PHE A 71 -12.54 -8.57 -13.66
N GLU A 72 -13.64 -7.83 -13.55
CA GLU A 72 -14.98 -8.25 -13.98
C GLU A 72 -15.38 -7.48 -15.23
N PHE A 73 -15.89 -8.20 -16.22
CA PHE A 73 -16.41 -7.68 -17.49
C PHE A 73 -17.92 -7.92 -17.53
N GLU A 74 -18.71 -6.88 -17.34
CA GLU A 74 -20.14 -6.91 -17.57
C GLU A 74 -20.41 -6.53 -19.03
N ILE A 75 -20.84 -7.48 -19.85
CA ILE A 75 -21.09 -7.29 -21.27
C ILE A 75 -22.60 -7.31 -21.52
N LYS A 76 -23.18 -6.14 -21.86
CA LYS A 76 -24.55 -6.03 -22.33
C LYS A 76 -24.61 -6.36 -23.80
N ILE A 77 -25.49 -7.32 -24.14
CA ILE A 77 -25.62 -7.89 -25.48
C ILE A 77 -26.82 -7.26 -26.17
N PRO A 78 -26.67 -6.74 -27.41
CA PRO A 78 -27.79 -6.23 -28.19
C PRO A 78 -28.87 -7.29 -28.38
N LYS A 79 -30.12 -6.89 -28.28
CA LYS A 79 -31.28 -7.82 -28.40
C LYS A 79 -31.23 -8.62 -29.71
N ILE A 80 -30.84 -7.97 -30.83
CA ILE A 80 -30.75 -8.64 -32.14
C ILE A 80 -29.67 -9.72 -32.11
N VAL A 81 -28.52 -9.51 -31.47
CA VAL A 81 -27.45 -10.51 -31.32
C VAL A 81 -27.92 -11.66 -30.45
N ALA A 82 -28.59 -11.38 -29.33
CA ALA A 82 -29.13 -12.41 -28.46
C ALA A 82 -30.21 -13.32 -29.12
N THR A 83 -30.90 -12.79 -30.15
CA THR A 83 -31.88 -13.55 -30.94
C THR A 83 -31.24 -14.55 -31.90
N TYR A 84 -30.07 -14.22 -32.46
CA TYR A 84 -29.32 -15.07 -33.38
C TYR A 84 -28.24 -15.82 -32.61
N ARG A 85 -28.58 -17.01 -32.08
CA ARG A 85 -27.67 -17.85 -31.33
C ARG A 85 -26.36 -18.12 -32.12
N ASP A 86 -25.24 -18.11 -31.43
CA ASP A 86 -23.92 -18.43 -31.96
C ASP A 86 -23.46 -17.55 -33.13
N SER A 87 -24.11 -16.41 -33.33
CA SER A 87 -23.82 -15.48 -34.45
C SER A 87 -22.55 -14.66 -34.23
N VAL A 88 -22.12 -14.46 -32.98
CA VAL A 88 -20.94 -13.70 -32.60
C VAL A 88 -20.04 -14.54 -31.72
N ILE A 89 -18.75 -14.50 -32.06
CA ILE A 89 -17.65 -15.03 -31.26
C ILE A 89 -16.99 -13.87 -30.53
N TYR A 90 -16.60 -14.09 -29.26
CA TYR A 90 -15.68 -13.19 -28.57
C TYR A 90 -14.39 -13.94 -28.23
N THR A 91 -13.28 -13.23 -28.33
CA THR A 91 -11.94 -13.78 -28.11
C THR A 91 -11.17 -12.88 -27.17
N PHE A 92 -10.56 -13.49 -26.14
CA PHE A 92 -9.62 -12.79 -25.27
C PHE A 92 -8.18 -13.00 -25.75
N TYR A 93 -7.39 -11.92 -25.74
CA TYR A 93 -5.97 -11.92 -26.04
C TYR A 93 -5.18 -11.22 -24.95
N SER A 94 -4.00 -11.74 -24.61
CA SER A 94 -2.98 -11.04 -23.83
C SER A 94 -1.82 -10.62 -24.71
N ASP A 95 -0.94 -9.78 -24.18
CA ASP A 95 0.31 -9.36 -24.81
C ASP A 95 0.09 -8.79 -26.23
N VAL A 96 -0.98 -8.02 -26.36
CA VAL A 96 -1.38 -7.45 -27.65
C VAL A 96 -0.41 -6.34 -28.06
N SER A 97 0.09 -6.46 -29.29
CA SER A 97 1.05 -5.55 -29.89
C SER A 97 0.72 -5.32 -31.38
N PRO A 98 0.99 -4.12 -31.89
CA PRO A 98 1.35 -2.89 -31.19
C PRO A 98 0.20 -2.29 -30.38
N GLU A 99 0.48 -1.30 -29.53
CA GLU A 99 -0.59 -0.55 -28.84
C GLU A 99 -1.56 0.08 -29.85
N PRO A 100 -2.87 0.15 -29.52
CA PRO A 100 -3.89 0.72 -30.40
C PRO A 100 -3.57 2.15 -30.83
N LYS A 101 -3.68 2.39 -32.14
CA LYS A 101 -3.55 3.71 -32.76
C LYS A 101 -4.68 3.92 -33.75
N GLU A 102 -4.95 5.17 -34.08
CA GLU A 102 -5.91 5.51 -35.12
C GLU A 102 -5.50 4.85 -36.46
N ASN A 103 -6.48 4.25 -37.13
CA ASN A 103 -6.32 3.55 -38.41
C ASN A 103 -5.44 2.28 -38.39
N LEU A 104 -5.01 1.81 -37.23
CA LEU A 104 -4.33 0.53 -37.11
C LEU A 104 -5.37 -0.59 -36.98
N ILE A 105 -5.25 -1.62 -37.84
CA ILE A 105 -6.20 -2.74 -37.88
C ILE A 105 -5.56 -4.11 -37.66
N ASP A 106 -4.26 -4.22 -37.80
CA ASP A 106 -3.50 -5.49 -37.70
C ASP A 106 -2.73 -5.52 -36.38
N TYR A 107 -2.99 -6.55 -35.57
CA TYR A 107 -2.41 -6.77 -34.26
C TYR A 107 -1.93 -8.21 -34.11
N SER A 108 -1.02 -8.43 -33.17
CA SER A 108 -0.66 -9.76 -32.68
C SER A 108 -0.89 -9.86 -31.19
N GLY A 109 -1.20 -11.06 -30.69
CA GLY A 109 -1.39 -11.28 -29.26
C GLY A 109 -1.55 -12.77 -28.95
N LYS A 110 -1.33 -13.15 -27.71
CA LYS A 110 -1.54 -14.52 -27.24
C LYS A 110 -3.04 -14.74 -27.01
N LYS A 111 -3.62 -15.66 -27.77
CA LYS A 111 -5.03 -16.04 -27.59
C LYS A 111 -5.21 -16.82 -26.28
N LEU A 112 -6.08 -16.32 -25.40
CA LEU A 112 -6.39 -16.92 -24.10
C LEU A 112 -7.61 -17.83 -24.16
N MET A 113 -8.68 -17.36 -24.83
CA MET A 113 -9.90 -18.12 -25.02
C MET A 113 -10.71 -17.62 -26.21
N VAL A 114 -11.57 -18.48 -26.72
CA VAL A 114 -12.59 -18.18 -27.73
C VAL A 114 -13.90 -18.79 -27.27
N ASP A 115 -15.00 -18.04 -27.34
CA ASP A 115 -16.34 -18.56 -27.03
C ASP A 115 -17.39 -17.81 -27.86
N THR A 116 -18.61 -18.33 -27.91
CA THR A 116 -19.75 -17.71 -28.57
C THR A 116 -20.58 -16.88 -27.59
N ILE A 117 -21.15 -15.80 -28.10
CA ILE A 117 -22.11 -14.99 -27.31
C ILE A 117 -23.36 -15.82 -27.06
N PRO A 118 -23.73 -16.09 -25.77
CA PRO A 118 -24.92 -16.85 -25.47
C PRO A 118 -26.20 -16.04 -25.74
N PRO A 119 -27.35 -16.70 -25.91
CA PRO A 119 -28.66 -16.06 -26.16
C PRO A 119 -29.21 -15.40 -24.88
N ARG A 120 -28.49 -14.43 -24.35
CA ARG A 120 -28.79 -13.65 -23.15
C ARG A 120 -28.57 -12.18 -23.41
N LEU A 121 -29.17 -11.30 -22.59
CA LEU A 121 -29.01 -9.86 -22.72
C LEU A 121 -27.77 -9.32 -22.00
N SER A 122 -27.18 -10.11 -21.13
CA SER A 122 -25.92 -9.76 -20.45
C SER A 122 -25.17 -11.01 -20.00
N ILE A 123 -23.85 -10.88 -19.90
CA ILE A 123 -22.96 -11.86 -19.29
C ILE A 123 -21.96 -11.13 -18.39
N ASN A 124 -21.59 -11.74 -17.29
CA ASN A 124 -20.56 -11.26 -16.37
C ASN A 124 -19.41 -12.28 -16.37
N LEU A 125 -18.24 -11.83 -16.73
CA LEU A 125 -17.04 -12.66 -16.84
C LEU A 125 -15.99 -12.16 -15.85
N GLN A 126 -15.31 -13.05 -15.13
CA GLN A 126 -14.28 -12.70 -14.16
C GLN A 126 -12.97 -13.40 -14.48
N THR A 127 -11.87 -12.68 -14.35
CA THR A 127 -10.51 -13.22 -14.36
C THR A 127 -9.70 -12.62 -13.21
N PHE A 128 -8.72 -13.37 -12.73
CA PHE A 128 -7.90 -13.01 -11.58
C PHE A 128 -6.43 -13.15 -11.90
N PHE A 129 -5.57 -12.44 -11.16
CA PHE A 129 -4.14 -12.66 -11.19
C PHE A 129 -3.77 -14.00 -10.52
N GLU A 130 -2.72 -14.66 -11.00
CA GLU A 130 -2.33 -16.03 -10.63
C GLU A 130 -2.17 -16.27 -9.13
N ASN A 131 -1.69 -15.26 -8.39
CA ASN A 131 -1.43 -15.38 -6.95
C ASN A 131 -2.68 -15.23 -6.06
N ASN A 132 -3.87 -15.04 -6.63
CA ASN A 132 -5.11 -14.82 -5.90
C ASN A 132 -5.97 -16.11 -5.81
N THR A 133 -5.51 -17.10 -5.06
CA THR A 133 -6.18 -18.41 -4.95
C THR A 133 -7.42 -18.45 -4.04
N LYS A 134 -7.69 -17.39 -3.26
CA LYS A 134 -8.79 -17.34 -2.26
C LYS A 134 -9.99 -16.51 -2.69
N THR A 135 -10.17 -16.28 -3.97
CA THR A 135 -11.23 -15.38 -4.45
C THR A 135 -12.60 -16.01 -4.36
N GLN A 136 -13.52 -15.36 -3.68
CA GLN A 136 -14.92 -15.77 -3.63
C GLN A 136 -15.56 -15.54 -4.99
N LYS A 137 -15.95 -16.62 -5.66
CA LYS A 137 -16.64 -16.54 -6.95
C LYS A 137 -18.02 -15.91 -6.74
N SER A 138 -18.32 -14.86 -7.50
CA SER A 138 -19.69 -14.37 -7.54
C SER A 138 -20.61 -15.40 -8.18
N PRO A 139 -21.77 -15.74 -7.57
CA PRO A 139 -22.70 -16.70 -8.15
C PRO A 139 -23.31 -16.23 -9.48
N TYR A 140 -23.18 -14.93 -9.79
CA TYR A 140 -23.71 -14.31 -11.00
C TYR A 140 -22.67 -14.12 -12.10
N SER A 141 -21.39 -14.40 -11.83
CA SER A 141 -20.30 -14.23 -12.77
C SER A 141 -19.71 -15.58 -13.17
N THR A 142 -19.30 -15.69 -14.44
CA THR A 142 -18.59 -16.84 -14.97
C THR A 142 -17.11 -16.62 -14.86
N LEU A 143 -16.40 -17.55 -14.23
CA LEU A 143 -14.95 -17.52 -14.17
C LEU A 143 -14.38 -17.88 -15.55
N LEU A 144 -13.52 -17.04 -16.08
CA LEU A 144 -12.79 -17.29 -17.32
C LEU A 144 -11.76 -18.42 -17.12
N PRO A 145 -11.51 -19.25 -18.14
CA PRO A 145 -10.63 -20.42 -18.05
C PRO A 145 -9.14 -20.08 -18.03
N PHE A 146 -8.79 -18.80 -17.82
CA PHE A 146 -7.42 -18.32 -17.75
C PHE A 146 -7.24 -17.36 -16.58
N THR A 147 -6.02 -17.24 -16.10
CA THR A 147 -5.57 -16.25 -15.12
C THR A 147 -4.64 -15.23 -15.77
N LEU A 148 -4.48 -14.08 -15.13
CA LEU A 148 -3.57 -13.03 -15.58
C LEU A 148 -2.23 -13.18 -14.85
N SER A 149 -1.13 -13.06 -15.58
CA SER A 149 0.20 -12.98 -14.98
C SER A 149 0.37 -11.65 -14.21
N GLU A 150 1.14 -11.65 -13.14
CA GLU A 150 1.50 -10.43 -12.41
C GLU A 150 2.17 -9.37 -13.31
N ASN A 151 2.89 -9.83 -14.34
CA ASN A 151 3.55 -8.94 -15.29
C ASN A 151 2.66 -8.56 -16.48
N GLN A 152 1.38 -8.97 -16.49
CA GLN A 152 0.46 -8.67 -17.57
C GLN A 152 0.25 -7.17 -17.74
N GLU A 153 0.53 -6.62 -18.90
CA GLU A 153 0.39 -5.19 -19.21
C GLU A 153 -0.92 -4.83 -19.90
N ASN A 154 -1.49 -5.79 -20.65
CA ASN A 154 -2.74 -5.54 -21.37
C ASN A 154 -3.57 -6.81 -21.55
N LEU A 155 -4.87 -6.60 -21.79
CA LEU A 155 -5.84 -7.62 -22.14
C LEU A 155 -6.75 -7.06 -23.24
N ALA A 156 -7.04 -7.82 -24.28
CA ALA A 156 -7.97 -7.39 -25.29
C ALA A 156 -9.14 -8.36 -25.47
N ILE A 157 -10.31 -7.81 -25.79
CA ILE A 157 -11.51 -8.55 -26.15
C ILE A 157 -11.90 -8.15 -27.57
N ARG A 158 -12.05 -9.12 -28.46
CA ARG A 158 -12.49 -8.91 -29.85
C ARG A 158 -13.83 -9.57 -30.06
N PHE A 159 -14.75 -8.86 -30.73
CA PHE A 159 -16.02 -9.40 -31.19
C PHE A 159 -15.98 -9.61 -32.69
N GLN A 160 -16.37 -10.81 -33.13
CA GLN A 160 -16.31 -11.20 -34.52
C GLN A 160 -17.59 -11.95 -34.92
N MET A 161 -18.12 -11.62 -36.08
CA MET A 161 -19.24 -12.36 -36.62
C MET A 161 -18.83 -13.76 -37.05
N ALA A 162 -19.60 -14.76 -36.62
CA ALA A 162 -19.39 -16.17 -36.93
C ALA A 162 -20.37 -16.73 -37.96
N MET A 163 -21.48 -16.03 -38.21
CA MET A 163 -22.58 -16.51 -39.06
C MET A 163 -22.84 -15.57 -40.24
N LYS A 164 -23.28 -16.13 -41.38
CA LYS A 164 -23.78 -15.39 -42.53
C LYS A 164 -25.32 -15.39 -42.54
N GLY A 165 -25.92 -14.47 -43.29
CA GLY A 165 -27.40 -14.43 -43.46
C GLY A 165 -28.16 -13.74 -42.33
N VAL A 166 -27.49 -12.90 -41.56
CA VAL A 166 -28.11 -12.03 -40.55
C VAL A 166 -28.65 -10.75 -41.19
N PRO A 167 -29.66 -10.06 -40.58
CA PRO A 167 -30.20 -8.81 -41.07
C PRO A 167 -29.14 -7.69 -41.09
N GLU A 168 -29.36 -6.67 -41.95
CA GLU A 168 -28.45 -5.55 -42.08
C GLU A 168 -28.27 -4.78 -40.74
N SER A 169 -29.35 -4.64 -39.96
CA SER A 169 -29.37 -4.02 -38.63
C SER A 169 -28.45 -4.75 -37.61
N PHE A 170 -28.05 -5.98 -37.88
CA PHE A 170 -27.11 -6.71 -37.04
C PHE A 170 -25.71 -6.08 -37.07
N PHE A 171 -25.27 -5.54 -38.21
CA PHE A 171 -23.93 -4.96 -38.36
C PHE A 171 -23.72 -3.65 -37.62
N SER A 172 -24.80 -2.96 -37.27
CA SER A 172 -24.77 -1.74 -36.45
C SER A 172 -24.87 -2.01 -34.94
N SER A 173 -24.83 -3.28 -34.53
CA SER A 173 -24.96 -3.66 -33.12
C SER A 173 -23.72 -3.29 -32.34
N GLU A 174 -23.91 -2.72 -31.15
CA GLU A 174 -22.83 -2.41 -30.21
C GLU A 174 -23.05 -3.14 -28.89
N PHE A 175 -21.97 -3.75 -28.39
CA PHE A 175 -21.89 -4.31 -27.03
C PHE A 175 -21.49 -3.21 -26.07
N SER A 176 -22.20 -3.04 -24.96
CA SER A 176 -21.76 -2.13 -23.90
C SER A 176 -20.99 -2.95 -22.86
N ILE A 177 -19.70 -2.67 -22.73
CA ILE A 177 -18.79 -3.41 -21.84
C ILE A 177 -18.43 -2.51 -20.67
N THR A 178 -18.77 -2.93 -19.47
CA THR A 178 -18.33 -2.28 -18.23
C THR A 178 -17.26 -3.14 -17.59
N ILE A 179 -16.07 -2.56 -17.38
CA ILE A 179 -14.96 -3.20 -16.70
C ILE A 179 -14.87 -2.68 -15.30
N LYS A 180 -14.88 -3.62 -14.33
CA LYS A 180 -14.77 -3.33 -12.90
C LYS A 180 -13.52 -4.02 -12.38
N PRO A 181 -12.53 -3.29 -11.81
CA PRO A 181 -11.46 -3.94 -11.08
C PRO A 181 -12.04 -4.66 -9.85
N ILE A 182 -11.60 -5.87 -9.63
CA ILE A 182 -11.93 -6.62 -8.41
C ILE A 182 -10.82 -6.31 -7.41
N LEU A 183 -11.19 -5.65 -6.33
CA LEU A 183 -10.24 -5.16 -5.34
C LEU A 183 -10.00 -6.19 -4.24
N LYS A 184 -8.78 -6.23 -3.72
CA LYS A 184 -8.44 -6.93 -2.48
C LYS A 184 -9.13 -6.24 -1.31
N ASP A 185 -9.43 -7.02 -0.28
CA ASP A 185 -9.98 -6.49 0.96
C ASP A 185 -8.87 -5.96 1.87
N GLU A 186 -8.12 -4.97 1.34
CA GLU A 186 -6.91 -4.42 1.95
C GLU A 186 -6.78 -2.92 1.68
N GLY A 187 -6.07 -2.22 2.58
CA GLY A 187 -5.63 -0.84 2.42
C GLY A 187 -4.22 -0.65 2.97
N LEU A 188 -3.60 0.49 2.71
CA LEU A 188 -2.27 0.86 3.19
C LEU A 188 -2.36 1.81 4.39
N LEU A 189 -1.49 1.59 5.36
CA LEU A 189 -1.27 2.47 6.51
C LEU A 189 0.16 2.97 6.53
N SER A 190 0.34 4.29 6.53
CA SER A 190 1.61 4.96 6.82
C SER A 190 1.57 5.50 8.24
N ILE A 191 2.59 5.25 9.02
CA ILE A 191 2.70 5.70 10.42
C ILE A 191 3.87 6.67 10.52
N ASN A 192 3.59 7.88 11.01
CA ASN A 192 4.60 8.91 11.29
C ASN A 192 4.70 9.11 12.80
N LEU A 193 5.87 8.89 13.37
CA LEU A 193 6.16 9.24 14.76
C LEU A 193 6.75 10.65 14.81
N ILE A 194 6.08 11.55 15.53
CA ILE A 194 6.48 12.95 15.69
C ILE A 194 7.15 13.09 17.06
N TYR A 195 8.45 13.37 17.05
CA TYR A 195 9.26 13.53 18.26
C TYR A 195 9.10 14.93 18.84
N PRO A 196 9.25 15.12 20.17
CA PRO A 196 9.25 16.43 20.82
C PRO A 196 10.31 17.36 20.22
N GLU A 197 10.03 18.69 20.19
CA GLU A 197 10.94 19.68 19.59
C GLU A 197 12.31 19.78 20.27
N THR A 198 12.38 19.49 21.57
CA THR A 198 13.61 19.48 22.36
C THR A 198 14.64 18.46 21.89
N GLU A 199 14.25 17.50 21.06
CA GLU A 199 15.13 16.43 20.56
C GLU A 199 15.53 16.63 19.08
N LYS A 200 15.11 17.75 18.45
CA LYS A 200 15.40 18.02 17.03
C LYS A 200 16.75 18.69 16.76
N GLU A 201 17.47 19.16 17.78
CA GLU A 201 18.63 20.07 17.59
C GLU A 201 20.01 19.43 17.42
N THR A 202 20.10 18.11 17.26
CA THR A 202 21.41 17.47 16.96
C THR A 202 21.37 16.68 15.67
N GLU A 203 21.63 17.37 14.54
CA GLU A 203 21.72 16.78 13.18
C GLU A 203 22.88 15.78 12.99
N THR A 204 23.68 15.47 13.99
CA THR A 204 24.90 14.65 13.81
C THR A 204 24.81 13.20 14.24
N ASP A 205 23.75 12.76 14.93
CA ASP A 205 23.59 11.34 15.30
C ASP A 205 22.13 10.88 15.29
N ILE A 206 21.54 10.79 14.09
CA ILE A 206 20.15 10.30 13.87
C ILE A 206 19.94 8.85 14.34
N SER A 207 20.99 8.11 14.63
CA SER A 207 20.90 6.70 15.03
C SER A 207 20.87 6.44 16.55
N VAL A 208 21.21 7.42 17.38
CA VAL A 208 21.35 7.22 18.84
C VAL A 208 20.21 7.88 19.65
N ALA A 209 19.50 8.87 19.09
CA ALA A 209 18.45 9.62 19.78
C ALA A 209 17.02 9.08 19.62
N LYS A 210 16.83 8.04 18.81
CA LYS A 210 15.53 7.34 18.74
C LYS A 210 15.48 6.32 19.85
N GLY A 211 14.94 6.68 21.02
CA GLY A 211 14.68 5.78 22.13
C GLY A 211 14.04 4.48 21.65
N ASN A 212 14.24 3.38 22.38
CA ASN A 212 13.70 2.07 22.06
C ASN A 212 12.18 2.13 21.93
N ILE A 213 11.68 2.26 20.69
CA ILE A 213 10.25 2.28 20.39
C ILE A 213 9.86 0.94 19.79
N SER A 214 8.86 0.30 20.39
CA SER A 214 8.20 -0.88 19.85
C SER A 214 6.81 -0.48 19.35
N LEU A 215 6.56 -0.70 18.05
CA LEU A 215 5.27 -0.47 17.42
C LEU A 215 4.53 -1.79 17.25
N PHE A 216 3.25 -1.80 17.60
CA PHE A 216 2.36 -2.96 17.45
C PHE A 216 1.13 -2.56 16.64
N ILE A 217 0.68 -3.47 15.80
CA ILE A 217 -0.62 -3.42 15.13
C ILE A 217 -1.36 -4.72 15.47
N ASP A 218 -2.52 -4.60 16.11
CA ASP A 218 -3.33 -5.74 16.58
C ASP A 218 -2.46 -6.77 17.33
N ASP A 219 -1.67 -6.29 18.29
CA ASP A 219 -0.76 -7.05 19.14
C ASP A 219 0.45 -7.68 18.41
N ASN A 220 0.61 -7.46 17.08
CA ASN A 220 1.76 -7.92 16.33
C ASN A 220 2.84 -6.84 16.25
N VAL A 221 4.08 -7.21 16.55
CA VAL A 221 5.24 -6.29 16.46
C VAL A 221 5.51 -5.93 15.01
N ILE A 222 5.67 -4.65 14.73
CA ILE A 222 6.05 -4.12 13.43
C ILE A 222 7.51 -3.66 13.49
N SER A 223 8.38 -4.39 12.81
CA SER A 223 9.82 -4.12 12.79
C SER A 223 10.23 -3.02 11.81
N ASP A 224 9.46 -2.81 10.73
CA ASP A 224 9.71 -1.77 9.72
C ASP A 224 8.41 -1.02 9.42
N TYR A 225 8.29 0.19 9.96
CA TYR A 225 7.19 1.12 9.71
C TYR A 225 7.62 2.34 8.86
N SER A 226 8.81 2.29 8.27
CA SER A 226 9.30 3.32 7.34
C SER A 226 8.58 3.28 6.00
N LYS A 227 7.92 2.16 5.69
CA LYS A 227 7.13 1.94 4.48
C LYS A 227 5.65 1.76 4.83
N PRO A 228 4.75 2.09 3.90
CA PRO A 228 3.33 1.80 4.07
C PRO A 228 3.09 0.30 4.32
N ILE A 229 2.26 -0.01 5.30
CA ILE A 229 1.93 -1.37 5.75
C ILE A 229 0.58 -1.77 5.15
N LEU A 230 0.54 -2.93 4.49
CA LEU A 230 -0.70 -3.47 3.93
C LEU A 230 -1.49 -4.16 5.05
N LEU A 231 -2.72 -3.72 5.29
CA LEU A 231 -3.64 -4.24 6.30
C LEU A 231 -4.97 -4.64 5.68
N LYS A 232 -5.69 -5.55 6.33
CA LYS A 232 -7.07 -5.87 5.97
C LYS A 232 -7.97 -4.65 6.19
N THR A 233 -9.12 -4.60 5.50
CA THR A 233 -10.12 -3.57 5.80
C THR A 233 -10.73 -3.82 7.18
N GLY A 234 -11.05 -2.73 7.87
CA GLY A 234 -11.64 -2.77 9.20
C GLY A 234 -10.92 -1.92 10.23
N THR A 235 -11.20 -2.19 11.47
CA THR A 235 -10.65 -1.46 12.61
C THR A 235 -9.37 -2.13 13.09
N HIS A 236 -8.31 -1.34 13.25
CA HIS A 236 -7.00 -1.78 13.74
C HIS A 236 -6.60 -0.98 14.97
N HIS A 237 -5.91 -1.63 15.88
CA HIS A 237 -5.35 -1.02 17.09
C HIS A 237 -3.84 -0.89 16.93
N ILE A 238 -3.36 0.34 17.05
CA ILE A 238 -1.95 0.67 16.99
C ILE A 238 -1.46 1.03 18.39
N SER A 239 -0.42 0.37 18.87
CA SER A 239 0.19 0.65 20.16
C SER A 239 1.66 1.00 19.99
N VAL A 240 2.06 2.09 20.62
CA VAL A 240 3.47 2.52 20.70
C VAL A 240 3.90 2.34 22.15
N VAL A 241 4.94 1.55 22.38
CA VAL A 241 5.51 1.27 23.70
C VAL A 241 6.98 1.70 23.69
N SER A 242 7.38 2.47 24.69
CA SER A 242 8.73 2.99 24.84
C SER A 242 9.12 3.14 26.31
N GLU A 243 10.41 3.10 26.56
CA GLU A 243 11.00 3.44 27.87
C GLU A 243 11.19 4.96 28.06
N ASP A 244 11.27 5.71 26.96
CA ASP A 244 11.56 7.14 26.94
C ASP A 244 10.34 8.01 26.69
N TYR A 245 9.29 7.43 26.11
CA TYR A 245 8.05 8.13 25.75
C TYR A 245 6.84 7.48 26.42
N ARG A 246 5.81 8.29 26.62
CA ARG A 246 4.52 7.81 27.09
C ARG A 246 3.94 6.82 26.08
N ASN A 247 3.49 5.67 26.59
CA ASN A 247 2.79 4.69 25.75
C ASN A 247 1.51 5.30 25.17
N GLU A 248 1.34 5.12 23.86
CA GLU A 248 0.19 5.64 23.12
C GLU A 248 -0.56 4.49 22.45
N VAL A 249 -1.89 4.58 22.48
CA VAL A 249 -2.77 3.64 21.77
C VAL A 249 -3.71 4.45 20.88
N ARG A 250 -3.83 4.01 19.63
CA ARG A 250 -4.70 4.62 18.62
C ARG A 250 -5.54 3.55 17.97
N THR A 251 -6.73 3.95 17.52
CA THR A 251 -7.60 3.12 16.69
C THR A 251 -7.76 3.78 15.35
N ILE A 252 -7.59 3.03 14.25
CA ILE A 252 -7.77 3.50 12.90
C ILE A 252 -8.67 2.55 12.11
N ILE A 253 -9.44 3.11 11.18
CA ILE A 253 -10.24 2.32 10.24
C ILE A 253 -9.53 2.32 8.90
N ILE A 254 -9.21 1.14 8.41
CA ILE A 254 -8.63 0.92 7.08
C ILE A 254 -9.76 0.65 6.09
N ASN A 255 -9.86 1.48 5.07
CA ASN A 255 -10.81 1.32 3.98
C ASN A 255 -10.17 0.59 2.80
N GLN A 256 -11.00 -0.10 2.01
CA GLN A 256 -10.56 -0.83 0.83
C GLN A 256 -9.86 0.08 -0.18
N ALA A 257 -8.71 -0.36 -0.68
CA ALA A 257 -7.91 0.33 -1.69
C ALA A 257 -7.58 1.79 -1.34
N SER A 258 -7.46 2.11 -0.06
CA SER A 258 -7.13 3.44 0.43
C SER A 258 -5.73 3.50 1.05
N ASN A 259 -5.16 4.71 1.03
CA ASN A 259 -3.93 5.03 1.75
C ASN A 259 -4.31 5.89 2.96
N SER A 260 -4.11 5.34 4.16
CA SER A 260 -4.32 6.03 5.42
C SER A 260 -3.00 6.49 6.00
N VAL A 261 -2.99 7.66 6.63
CA VAL A 261 -1.82 8.20 7.34
C VAL A 261 -2.19 8.39 8.80
N LEU A 262 -1.34 7.93 9.70
CA LEU A 262 -1.50 8.09 11.14
C LEU A 262 -0.28 8.80 11.70
N ASP A 263 -0.48 10.02 12.19
CA ASP A 263 0.52 10.79 12.91
C ASP A 263 0.38 10.54 14.42
N ILE A 264 1.48 10.17 15.08
CA ILE A 264 1.52 9.90 16.51
C ILE A 264 2.56 10.82 17.14
N GLU A 265 2.09 11.80 17.92
CA GLU A 265 2.94 12.69 18.71
C GLU A 265 3.46 11.96 19.95
N LEU A 266 4.77 11.80 20.03
CA LEU A 266 5.44 11.21 21.18
C LEU A 266 5.62 12.27 22.28
N LYS A 267 5.31 11.88 23.53
CA LYS A 267 5.49 12.73 24.71
C LYS A 267 6.56 12.13 25.58
N SER A 268 7.66 12.88 25.78
CA SER A 268 8.74 12.44 26.66
C SER A 268 8.20 12.20 28.09
N ILE A 269 8.72 11.17 28.72
CA ILE A 269 8.52 10.89 30.14
C ILE A 269 9.72 11.31 30.99
N SER A 270 10.75 11.93 30.39
CA SER A 270 11.89 12.47 31.12
C SER A 270 11.41 13.46 32.18
N PRO A 271 11.85 13.30 33.44
CA PRO A 271 11.44 14.24 34.48
C PRO A 271 12.08 15.61 34.26
N GLU A 272 11.38 16.63 34.73
CA GLU A 272 11.87 18.02 34.70
C GLU A 272 12.10 18.51 36.13
N LEU A 273 13.21 19.25 36.33
CA LEU A 273 13.56 19.89 37.59
C LEU A 273 13.61 21.40 37.38
N THR A 274 12.89 22.14 38.21
CA THR A 274 13.00 23.61 38.32
C THR A 274 13.63 23.96 39.66
N ILE A 275 14.59 24.87 39.69
CA ILE A 275 15.25 25.30 40.91
C ILE A 275 14.95 26.80 41.12
N VAL A 276 14.46 27.13 42.31
CA VAL A 276 14.16 28.50 42.74
C VAL A 276 15.05 28.85 43.91
N ALA A 277 15.89 29.88 43.73
CA ALA A 277 16.77 30.33 44.79
C ALA A 277 16.94 31.88 44.76
N PRO A 278 17.27 32.52 45.88
CA PRO A 278 17.56 33.94 45.92
C PRO A 278 18.71 34.36 44.99
N ALA A 279 18.74 35.63 44.60
CA ALA A 279 19.83 36.22 43.87
C ALA A 279 21.18 35.98 44.58
N ASN A 280 22.26 35.74 43.80
CA ASN A 280 23.61 35.44 44.29
C ASN A 280 23.77 34.07 44.98
N THR A 281 22.80 33.16 44.84
CA THR A 281 22.98 31.75 45.25
C THR A 281 23.74 31.01 44.13
N LYS A 282 24.79 30.27 44.51
CA LYS A 282 25.34 29.26 43.63
C LYS A 282 24.61 27.97 43.85
N VAL A 283 24.25 27.34 42.75
CA VAL A 283 23.48 26.07 42.78
C VAL A 283 24.32 24.98 42.10
N PHE A 284 24.40 23.82 42.74
CA PHE A 284 25.05 22.64 42.21
C PHE A 284 24.04 21.51 42.12
N LEU A 285 24.03 20.83 41.01
CA LEU A 285 23.27 19.59 40.79
C LEU A 285 24.29 18.44 40.60
N ASP A 286 24.26 17.47 41.51
CA ASP A 286 25.22 16.36 41.55
C ASP A 286 26.68 16.83 41.44
N ASP A 287 27.02 17.83 42.28
CA ASP A 287 28.31 18.49 42.36
C ASP A 287 28.73 19.34 41.13
N VAL A 288 27.87 19.45 40.10
CA VAL A 288 28.11 20.30 38.93
C VAL A 288 27.41 21.66 39.13
N GLU A 289 28.16 22.76 39.03
CA GLU A 289 27.63 24.14 39.16
C GLU A 289 26.71 24.46 37.98
N LEU A 290 25.47 24.85 38.28
CA LEU A 290 24.51 25.32 37.29
C LEU A 290 24.69 26.80 37.02
N VAL A 291 25.02 27.20 35.78
CA VAL A 291 25.16 28.59 35.36
C VAL A 291 23.81 29.29 35.27
N THR A 292 22.78 28.54 34.81
CA THR A 292 21.38 28.98 34.76
C THR A 292 20.52 27.86 35.32
N PHE A 293 19.60 28.18 36.24
CA PHE A 293 18.73 27.19 36.89
C PHE A 293 17.27 27.67 37.01
N SER A 294 16.91 28.81 36.45
CA SER A 294 15.53 29.31 36.38
C SER A 294 14.67 28.60 35.36
N ASP A 295 15.28 27.93 34.40
CA ASP A 295 14.58 27.18 33.37
C ASP A 295 14.38 25.71 33.80
N LYS A 296 13.48 25.03 33.14
CA LYS A 296 13.27 23.60 33.33
C LYS A 296 14.49 22.80 32.84
N ILE A 297 15.03 22.00 33.74
CA ILE A 297 16.20 21.16 33.50
C ILE A 297 15.69 19.72 33.31
N SER A 298 15.99 19.08 32.17
CA SER A 298 15.76 17.64 32.01
C SER A 298 16.77 16.89 32.87
N ILE A 299 16.29 15.92 33.66
CA ILE A 299 17.09 15.18 34.62
C ILE A 299 16.81 13.68 34.51
N SER A 300 17.77 12.83 34.79
CA SER A 300 17.55 11.37 34.84
C SER A 300 16.66 10.96 36.02
N PRO A 301 15.93 9.86 35.96
CA PRO A 301 15.29 9.30 37.15
C PRO A 301 16.37 8.75 38.08
N GLY A 302 16.11 8.87 39.40
CA GLY A 302 17.03 8.41 40.43
C GLY A 302 17.19 9.38 41.58
N GLU A 303 18.25 9.18 42.36
CA GLU A 303 18.62 10.04 43.47
C GLU A 303 19.57 11.13 42.99
N HIS A 304 19.22 12.41 43.24
CA HIS A 304 20.01 13.56 42.86
C HIS A 304 20.22 14.48 44.03
N THR A 305 21.34 15.19 44.05
CA THR A 305 21.73 16.10 45.12
C THR A 305 21.73 17.55 44.61
N VAL A 306 20.90 18.40 45.22
CA VAL A 306 20.91 19.85 44.95
C VAL A 306 21.59 20.53 46.15
N LYS A 307 22.71 21.24 45.85
CA LYS A 307 23.45 22.01 46.83
C LYS A 307 23.34 23.52 46.51
N PHE A 308 22.98 24.28 47.52
CA PHE A 308 22.90 25.73 47.51
C PHE A 308 24.03 26.32 48.30
N VAL A 309 24.70 27.37 47.80
CA VAL A 309 25.77 28.09 48.49
C VAL A 309 25.44 29.59 48.46
N ILE A 310 25.27 30.18 49.66
CA ILE A 310 25.03 31.61 49.85
C ILE A 310 26.06 32.17 50.85
N GLY A 311 27.05 32.96 50.35
CA GLY A 311 28.17 33.38 51.20
C GLY A 311 28.92 32.19 51.77
N ASP A 312 28.98 32.10 53.09
CA ASP A 312 29.64 30.98 53.81
C ASP A 312 28.69 29.82 54.18
N TYR A 313 27.44 29.89 53.75
CA TYR A 313 26.44 28.87 54.08
C TYR A 313 26.23 27.90 52.95
N GLU A 314 26.24 26.64 53.28
CA GLU A 314 25.93 25.54 52.35
C GLU A 314 24.70 24.75 52.84
N LEU A 315 23.78 24.47 51.93
CA LEU A 315 22.63 23.62 52.19
C LEU A 315 22.52 22.59 51.07
N THR A 316 22.51 21.33 51.46
CA THR A 316 22.38 20.20 50.53
C THR A 316 21.07 19.48 50.75
N LYS A 317 20.37 19.18 49.66
CA LYS A 317 19.11 18.43 49.66
C LYS A 317 19.15 17.30 48.66
N THR A 318 18.85 16.09 49.11
CA THR A 318 18.67 14.94 48.23
C THR A 318 17.22 14.88 47.76
N VAL A 319 17.01 14.67 46.47
CA VAL A 319 15.70 14.57 45.81
C VAL A 319 15.66 13.27 45.03
N PHE A 320 14.58 12.49 45.20
CA PHE A 320 14.35 11.29 44.42
C PHE A 320 13.44 11.59 43.24
N ILE A 321 13.95 11.49 42.07
CA ILE A 321 13.30 11.83 40.79
C ILE A 321 12.68 10.58 40.14
N GLN A 322 11.44 10.69 39.68
CA GLN A 322 10.69 9.62 39.01
C GLN A 322 10.28 10.08 37.61
N ASN A 323 10.30 9.15 36.64
CA ASN A 323 9.81 9.41 35.29
C ASN A 323 8.39 9.97 35.26
N GLY A 324 8.13 10.86 34.32
CA GLY A 324 6.81 11.48 34.07
C GLY A 324 6.37 12.50 35.12
N LYS A 325 7.28 12.99 35.95
CA LYS A 325 6.99 14.00 36.99
C LYS A 325 7.87 15.23 36.83
N SER A 326 7.32 16.40 37.17
CA SER A 326 8.07 17.66 37.29
C SER A 326 8.28 17.96 38.77
N TYR A 327 9.47 18.43 39.11
CA TYR A 327 9.88 18.75 40.47
C TYR A 327 10.29 20.21 40.54
N GLU A 328 9.98 20.83 41.73
CA GLU A 328 10.50 22.16 42.06
C GLU A 328 11.26 22.06 43.39
N VAL A 329 12.51 22.54 43.37
CA VAL A 329 13.32 22.66 44.59
C VAL A 329 13.54 24.11 44.87
N SER A 330 12.90 24.62 45.96
CA SER A 330 12.93 26.03 46.33
C SER A 330 13.78 26.24 47.57
N LEU A 331 14.72 27.18 47.53
CA LEU A 331 15.42 27.69 48.72
C LEU A 331 14.73 28.96 49.20
N LEU A 332 14.06 28.86 50.35
CA LEU A 332 13.44 29.99 50.99
C LEU A 332 14.30 30.45 52.15
N VAL A 333 14.65 31.74 52.20
CA VAL A 333 15.38 32.37 53.32
C VAL A 333 14.36 33.23 54.07
N ASP A 334 14.07 32.86 55.31
CA ASP A 334 13.17 33.60 56.21
C ASP A 334 14.02 34.37 57.23
N ILE A 335 13.70 35.66 57.42
CA ILE A 335 14.38 36.52 58.40
C ILE A 335 13.41 36.80 59.54
N ASN A 336 13.65 36.22 60.69
CA ASN A 336 12.92 36.56 61.89
C ASN A 336 13.56 37.72 62.62
N VAL A 337 12.82 38.82 62.77
CA VAL A 337 13.24 39.95 63.59
C VAL A 337 12.62 39.74 64.97
N LEU A 338 13.49 39.52 65.99
CA LEU A 338 13.07 39.44 67.38
C LEU A 338 13.44 40.77 68.06
N GLU A 339 12.47 41.40 68.72
CA GLU A 339 12.69 42.59 69.58
C GLU A 339 13.41 42.12 70.80
N SER A 340 14.63 42.62 71.08
CA SER A 340 15.33 42.36 72.33
C SER A 340 14.93 43.44 73.32
N SER A 341 14.17 43.08 74.32
CA SER A 341 14.00 43.96 75.47
C SER A 341 15.27 44.07 76.34
N ASN A 342 15.80 45.31 76.49
CA ASN A 342 16.86 45.65 77.40
C ASN A 342 16.35 45.57 78.90
#